data_10553fdd8009cfaf82bf1fdc66a5d092
#
_entry.id   10553fdd8009cfaf82bf1fdc66a5d092
#
_cell.length_a   1.000
_cell.length_b   1.000
_cell.length_c   1.000
_cell.angle_alpha   90.00
_cell.angle_beta   90.00
_cell.angle_gamma   90.00
#
_symmetry.space_group_name_H-M   'P 1'
#
loop_
_entity.id
_entity.type
_entity.pdbx_description
1 polymer ?
#
loop_
_entity_poly.entity_id
_entity_poly.type
_entity_poly.pdbx_seq_one_letter_code
_entity_poly.pdbx_strand_id
1 'polypeptide(L)'
;MANFNKVSVANDARTELHDKLQLTGAEVSVNNLPAGASVPFVHYHKKNEEIYFVTAGKGKAVIDGETVELKAGDWLRISPAGRRQFFAAADEGISYICIQVRENSLEEYTADDAGIEQ
;
A
#
# COMPACT_ATOMS: atom_id res chain seq x y z
N MET A 1 -27.58 7.81 -9.04
CA MET A 1 -26.16 7.51 -8.82
C MET A 1 -26.01 6.89 -7.46
N ALA A 2 -25.36 5.76 -7.39
CA ALA A 2 -25.07 5.15 -6.11
C ALA A 2 -23.91 5.89 -5.43
N ASN A 3 -23.89 5.86 -4.10
CA ASN A 3 -22.80 6.43 -3.32
C ASN A 3 -21.69 5.42 -3.05
N PHE A 4 -21.63 4.37 -3.87
CA PHE A 4 -20.59 3.35 -3.74
C PHE A 4 -20.33 2.72 -5.11
N ASN A 5 -19.17 2.10 -5.24
CA ASN A 5 -18.86 1.18 -6.32
C ASN A 5 -18.00 0.04 -5.79
N LYS A 6 -17.90 -1.04 -6.53
CA LYS A 6 -17.24 -2.25 -6.06
C LYS A 6 -16.49 -2.91 -7.22
N VAL A 7 -15.29 -3.40 -6.94
CA VAL A 7 -14.55 -4.26 -7.86
C VAL A 7 -14.04 -5.47 -7.12
N SER A 8 -13.79 -6.54 -7.86
CA SER A 8 -13.10 -7.72 -7.34
C SER A 8 -11.71 -7.78 -7.95
N VAL A 9 -10.73 -8.20 -7.16
CA VAL A 9 -9.34 -8.23 -7.57
C VAL A 9 -8.88 -9.67 -7.67
N ALA A 10 -8.27 -10.01 -8.81
CA ALA A 10 -7.63 -11.30 -9.00
C ALA A 10 -6.26 -11.32 -8.32
N ASN A 11 -5.64 -12.50 -8.23
CA ASN A 11 -4.34 -12.68 -7.59
C ASN A 11 -3.19 -12.38 -8.55
N ASP A 12 -3.21 -11.20 -9.14
CA ASP A 12 -2.18 -10.74 -10.07
C ASP A 12 -0.97 -10.17 -9.33
N ALA A 13 0.15 -10.03 -10.01
CA ALA A 13 1.36 -9.48 -9.41
C ALA A 13 1.12 -8.06 -8.88
N ARG A 14 0.35 -7.25 -9.61
CA ARG A 14 -0.01 -5.91 -9.18
C ARG A 14 -1.35 -5.48 -9.78
N THR A 15 -2.23 -4.96 -8.94
CA THR A 15 -3.50 -4.36 -9.37
C THR A 15 -3.62 -2.99 -8.74
N GLU A 16 -3.82 -1.97 -9.56
CA GLU A 16 -4.04 -0.60 -9.12
C GLU A 16 -5.52 -0.28 -9.14
N LEU A 17 -6.04 0.33 -8.08
CA LEU A 17 -7.49 0.51 -7.88
C LEU A 17 -7.98 1.94 -8.11
N HIS A 18 -7.09 2.92 -8.26
CA HIS A 18 -7.51 4.32 -8.42
C HIS A 18 -8.58 4.47 -9.50
N ASP A 19 -8.29 4.03 -10.72
CA ASP A 19 -9.22 4.17 -11.82
C ASP A 19 -10.39 3.19 -11.73
N LYS A 20 -10.13 1.96 -11.31
CA LYS A 20 -11.16 0.91 -11.21
C LYS A 20 -12.24 1.27 -10.20
N LEU A 21 -11.89 1.92 -9.10
CA LEU A 21 -12.81 2.36 -8.06
C LEU A 21 -13.15 3.84 -8.15
N GLN A 22 -12.56 4.56 -9.09
CA GLN A 22 -12.78 6.01 -9.23
C GLN A 22 -12.44 6.75 -7.93
N LEU A 23 -11.31 6.39 -7.34
CA LEU A 23 -10.83 7.03 -6.10
C LEU A 23 -10.40 8.47 -6.40
N THR A 24 -10.60 9.36 -5.45
CA THR A 24 -10.26 10.78 -5.61
C THR A 24 -9.18 11.25 -4.65
N GLY A 25 -9.00 10.55 -3.53
CA GLY A 25 -8.07 10.98 -2.48
C GLY A 25 -6.95 9.99 -2.19
N ALA A 26 -6.93 8.86 -2.90
CA ALA A 26 -5.93 7.83 -2.66
C ALA A 26 -5.69 7.00 -3.92
N GLU A 27 -4.51 6.42 -4.01
CA GLU A 27 -4.27 5.28 -4.89
C GLU A 27 -4.04 4.06 -4.00
N VAL A 28 -4.70 2.96 -4.33
CA VAL A 28 -4.55 1.69 -3.60
C VAL A 28 -4.07 0.65 -4.59
N SER A 29 -3.02 -0.08 -4.23
CA SER A 29 -2.57 -1.21 -5.03
C SER A 29 -2.53 -2.48 -4.21
N VAL A 30 -2.86 -3.59 -4.86
CA VAL A 30 -2.76 -4.94 -4.30
C VAL A 30 -1.59 -5.61 -5.00
N ASN A 31 -0.64 -6.13 -4.22
CA ASN A 31 0.63 -6.61 -4.73
C ASN A 31 0.89 -8.04 -4.23
N ASN A 32 1.37 -8.89 -5.13
CA ASN A 32 1.72 -10.28 -4.82
C ASN A 32 3.07 -10.58 -5.45
N LEU A 33 4.08 -10.81 -4.63
CA LEU A 33 5.41 -11.20 -5.07
C LEU A 33 5.63 -12.68 -4.72
N PRO A 34 5.97 -13.52 -5.69
CA PRO A 34 6.31 -14.91 -5.37
C PRO A 34 7.64 -14.99 -4.63
N ALA A 35 7.91 -16.14 -4.02
CA ALA A 35 9.14 -16.39 -3.31
C ALA A 35 10.36 -16.00 -4.16
N GLY A 36 11.30 -15.30 -3.57
CA GLY A 36 12.53 -14.87 -4.24
C GLY A 36 12.39 -13.67 -5.17
N ALA A 37 11.16 -13.18 -5.40
CA ALA A 37 10.95 -12.04 -6.31
C ALA A 37 11.12 -10.71 -5.58
N SER A 38 11.35 -9.67 -6.36
CA SER A 38 11.44 -8.31 -5.84
C SER A 38 10.80 -7.34 -6.83
N VAL A 39 10.43 -6.16 -6.31
CA VAL A 39 10.13 -5.02 -7.18
C VAL A 39 11.43 -4.62 -7.87
N PRO A 40 11.43 -4.41 -9.20
CA PRO A 40 12.70 -4.30 -9.95
C PRO A 40 13.41 -2.95 -9.84
N PHE A 41 12.94 -2.04 -9.00
CA PHE A 41 13.55 -0.71 -8.87
C PHE A 41 13.34 -0.13 -7.48
N VAL A 42 14.20 0.82 -7.13
CA VAL A 42 14.04 1.68 -5.97
C VAL A 42 13.26 2.91 -6.40
N HIS A 43 12.23 3.30 -5.63
CA HIS A 43 11.48 4.51 -5.96
C HIS A 43 11.18 5.35 -4.72
N TYR A 44 10.75 6.57 -4.96
CA TYR A 44 10.28 7.49 -3.93
C TYR A 44 9.15 8.34 -4.53
N HIS A 45 8.45 9.05 -3.68
CA HIS A 45 7.41 9.97 -4.12
C HIS A 45 7.78 11.40 -3.78
N LYS A 46 7.21 12.34 -4.51
CA LYS A 46 7.48 13.76 -4.27
C LYS A 46 6.57 14.34 -3.20
N LYS A 47 5.31 13.89 -3.16
CA LYS A 47 4.27 14.48 -2.29
C LYS A 47 3.50 13.46 -1.47
N ASN A 48 3.46 12.21 -1.91
CA ASN A 48 2.59 11.20 -1.31
C ASN A 48 3.33 10.34 -0.30
N GLU A 49 2.70 10.15 0.86
CA GLU A 49 3.10 9.09 1.79
C GLU A 49 2.44 7.79 1.36
N GLU A 50 3.03 6.69 1.73
CA GLU A 50 2.46 5.37 1.46
C GLU A 50 2.28 4.60 2.75
N ILE A 51 1.17 3.87 2.84
CA ILE A 51 0.86 2.97 3.94
C ILE A 51 0.81 1.58 3.36
N TYR A 52 1.60 0.67 3.90
CA TYR A 52 1.65 -0.72 3.46
C TYR A 52 1.07 -1.62 4.53
N PHE A 53 0.27 -2.59 4.12
CA PHE A 53 -0.24 -3.63 5.00
C PHE A 53 0.07 -4.99 4.39
N VAL A 54 0.84 -5.81 5.11
CA VAL A 54 1.18 -7.16 4.66
C VAL A 54 0.02 -8.10 5.00
N THR A 55 -0.62 -8.64 3.98
CA THR A 55 -1.79 -9.51 4.15
C THR A 55 -1.41 -10.97 4.27
N ALA A 56 -0.29 -11.39 3.69
CA ALA A 56 0.15 -12.79 3.71
C ALA A 56 1.65 -12.86 3.43
N GLY A 57 2.28 -13.91 3.93
CA GLY A 57 3.67 -14.22 3.62
C GLY A 57 4.67 -13.37 4.40
N LYS A 58 5.87 -13.29 3.87
CA LYS A 58 6.96 -12.54 4.50
C LYS A 58 7.97 -12.05 3.46
N GLY A 59 8.73 -11.04 3.85
CA GLY A 59 9.74 -10.45 3.02
C GLY A 59 10.43 -9.30 3.74
N LYS A 60 10.85 -8.31 2.99
CA LYS A 60 11.49 -7.12 3.55
C LYS A 60 11.30 -5.93 2.65
N ALA A 61 11.45 -4.74 3.22
CA ALA A 61 11.63 -3.51 2.49
C ALA A 61 13.00 -2.95 2.83
N VAL A 62 13.70 -2.43 1.83
CA VAL A 62 14.91 -1.66 2.06
C VAL A 62 14.54 -0.21 1.84
N ILE A 63 14.69 0.61 2.89
CA ILE A 63 14.26 2.01 2.90
C ILE A 63 15.46 2.86 3.32
N ASP A 64 15.92 3.72 2.41
CA ASP A 64 17.10 4.56 2.64
C ASP A 64 18.31 3.72 3.10
N GLY A 65 18.45 2.51 2.54
CA GLY A 65 19.54 1.61 2.88
C GLY A 65 19.30 0.77 4.14
N GLU A 66 18.21 1.00 4.88
CA GLU A 66 17.89 0.24 6.08
C GLU A 66 16.92 -0.89 5.74
N THR A 67 17.22 -2.10 6.23
CA THR A 67 16.37 -3.27 6.01
C THR A 67 15.30 -3.36 7.08
N VAL A 68 14.05 -3.47 6.64
CA VAL A 68 12.88 -3.64 7.51
C VAL A 68 12.27 -5.00 7.18
N GLU A 69 12.28 -5.92 8.14
CA GLU A 69 11.66 -7.24 7.96
C GLU A 69 10.14 -7.11 8.02
N LEU A 70 9.44 -7.85 7.16
CA LEU A 70 7.99 -7.78 7.03
C LEU A 70 7.38 -9.17 7.09
N LYS A 71 6.22 -9.28 7.75
CA LYS A 71 5.42 -10.50 7.81
C LYS A 71 3.95 -10.14 7.84
N ALA A 72 3.08 -11.11 7.64
CA ALA A 72 1.63 -10.91 7.68
C ALA A 72 1.21 -10.20 8.97
N GLY A 73 0.39 -9.18 8.81
CA GLY A 73 -0.10 -8.36 9.91
C GLY A 73 0.67 -7.08 10.15
N ASP A 74 1.84 -6.92 9.53
CA ASP A 74 2.63 -5.70 9.69
C ASP A 74 2.04 -4.53 8.92
N TRP A 75 2.07 -3.35 9.54
CA TRP A 75 1.75 -2.08 8.92
C TRP A 75 3.01 -1.22 8.86
N LEU A 76 3.21 -0.55 7.76
CA LEU A 76 4.40 0.25 7.52
C LEU A 76 3.99 1.56 6.86
N ARG A 77 4.45 2.69 7.42
CA ARG A 77 4.31 3.98 6.75
C ARG A 77 5.66 4.41 6.22
N ILE A 78 5.68 4.87 4.98
CA ILE A 78 6.89 5.44 4.37
C ILE A 78 6.59 6.87 3.95
N SER A 79 7.43 7.80 4.42
CA SER A 79 7.36 9.21 4.02
C SER A 79 7.68 9.35 2.53
N PRO A 80 7.21 10.41 1.86
CA PRO A 80 7.42 10.55 0.42
C PRO A 80 8.88 10.37 -0.01
N ALA A 81 9.81 11.01 0.65
CA ALA A 81 11.23 10.99 0.26
C ALA A 81 11.95 9.66 0.53
N GLY A 82 11.36 8.77 1.33
CA GLY A 82 11.99 7.48 1.64
C GLY A 82 12.20 6.63 0.38
N ARG A 83 13.44 6.29 0.08
CA ARG A 83 13.77 5.48 -1.10
C ARG A 83 13.58 4.02 -0.75
N ARG A 84 12.63 3.36 -1.43
CA ARG A 84 12.16 2.03 -1.03
C ARG A 84 12.21 1.03 -2.15
N GLN A 85 12.44 -0.22 -1.76
CA GLN A 85 12.32 -1.38 -2.63
C GLN A 85 11.84 -2.57 -1.80
N PHE A 86 10.89 -3.34 -2.33
CA PHE A 86 10.29 -4.47 -1.64
C PHE A 86 10.77 -5.80 -2.21
N PHE A 87 10.96 -6.78 -1.33
CA PHE A 87 11.46 -8.11 -1.66
C PHE A 87 10.62 -9.16 -0.93
N ALA A 88 10.24 -10.21 -1.65
CA ALA A 88 9.73 -11.42 -0.99
C ALA A 88 10.90 -12.18 -0.35
N ALA A 89 10.58 -13.03 0.63
CA ALA A 89 11.58 -13.94 1.19
C ALA A 89 12.01 -14.96 0.14
N ALA A 90 13.18 -15.56 0.34
CA ALA A 90 13.70 -16.54 -0.62
C ALA A 90 12.83 -17.78 -0.72
N ASP A 91 12.17 -18.15 0.38
CA ASP A 91 11.38 -19.38 0.51
C ASP A 91 9.87 -19.15 0.60
N GLU A 92 9.42 -17.90 0.59
CA GLU A 92 7.99 -17.58 0.74
C GLU A 92 7.68 -16.25 0.06
N GLY A 93 6.53 -16.21 -0.63
CA GLY A 93 6.06 -14.96 -1.24
C GLY A 93 5.53 -13.97 -0.21
N ILE A 94 5.24 -12.76 -0.66
CA ILE A 94 4.64 -11.73 0.16
C ILE A 94 3.50 -11.07 -0.61
N SER A 95 2.38 -10.87 0.08
CA SER A 95 1.24 -10.13 -0.45
C SER A 95 1.00 -8.91 0.42
N TYR A 96 0.81 -7.77 -0.21
CA TYR A 96 0.60 -6.53 0.54
C TYR A 96 -0.28 -5.55 -0.23
N ILE A 97 -0.92 -4.67 0.54
CA ILE A 97 -1.70 -3.56 0.02
C ILE A 97 -0.89 -2.30 0.27
N CYS A 98 -0.81 -1.44 -0.74
CA CYS A 98 -0.20 -0.13 -0.62
C CYS A 98 -1.27 0.93 -0.80
N ILE A 99 -1.36 1.86 0.16
CA ILE A 99 -2.28 2.99 0.11
C ILE A 99 -1.43 4.25 -0.01
N GLN A 100 -1.61 4.96 -1.11
CA GLN A 100 -0.87 6.18 -1.40
C GLN A 100 -1.79 7.37 -1.25
N VAL A 101 -1.40 8.33 -0.40
CA VAL A 101 -2.16 9.56 -0.15
C VAL A 101 -1.20 10.74 -0.06
N ARG A 102 -1.69 11.93 -0.42
CA ARG A 102 -0.87 13.12 -0.29
C ARG A 102 -0.60 13.40 1.19
N GLU A 103 0.66 13.57 1.54
CA GLU A 103 1.06 13.85 2.92
C GLU A 103 0.40 15.13 3.41
N ASN A 104 -0.07 15.10 4.66
CA ASN A 104 -0.73 16.23 5.33
C ASN A 104 -2.05 16.68 4.68
N SER A 105 -2.69 15.80 3.91
CA SER A 105 -3.92 16.18 3.21
C SER A 105 -5.20 15.87 4.00
N LEU A 106 -5.12 15.07 5.03
CA LEU A 106 -6.28 14.70 5.83
C LEU A 106 -6.57 15.80 6.84
N GLU A 107 -7.62 16.58 6.60
CA GLU A 107 -7.98 17.72 7.44
C GLU A 107 -8.63 17.29 8.75
N GLU A 108 -9.62 16.40 8.66
CA GLU A 108 -10.35 15.88 9.82
C GLU A 108 -10.53 14.38 9.66
N TYR A 109 -10.61 13.67 10.77
CA TYR A 109 -10.70 12.22 10.73
C TYR A 109 -11.56 11.68 11.87
N THR A 110 -12.03 10.44 11.68
CA THR A 110 -12.90 9.71 12.61
C THR A 110 -14.14 10.52 12.98
N ALA A 111 -14.36 10.78 14.27
CA ALA A 111 -15.56 11.44 14.77
C ALA A 111 -15.72 12.88 14.27
N ASP A 112 -14.61 13.57 13.98
CA ASP A 112 -14.64 14.97 13.55
C ASP A 112 -15.22 15.12 12.14
N ASP A 113 -15.08 14.08 11.30
CA ASP A 113 -15.65 14.09 9.95
C ASP A 113 -16.96 13.31 9.87
N ALA A 114 -17.26 12.49 10.86
CA ALA A 114 -18.40 11.60 10.82
C ALA A 114 -19.70 12.31 11.21
N GLY A 115 -20.78 11.99 10.51
CA GLY A 115 -22.14 12.32 10.92
C GLY A 115 -22.86 11.04 11.31
N ILE A 116 -23.63 11.09 12.38
CA ILE A 116 -24.38 9.94 12.88
C ILE A 116 -25.86 10.20 12.64
N GLU A 117 -26.49 9.28 11.89
CA GLU A 117 -27.91 9.36 11.66
C GLU A 117 -28.66 8.75 12.85
N GLN A 118 -29.70 9.46 13.28
CA GLN A 118 -30.53 9.08 14.42
C GLN A 118 -31.72 8.23 14.00
#